data_05c1b58b3ce6aa994197fd0b25fdb769
#
_entry.id   05c1b58b3ce6aa994197fd0b25fdb769
#
_cell.length_a   1.000
_cell.length_b   1.000
_cell.length_c   1.000
_cell.angle_alpha   90.00
_cell.angle_beta   90.00
_cell.angle_gamma   90.00
#
_symmetry.space_group_name_H-M   'P 1'
#
loop_
_entity.id
_entity.type
_entity.pdbx_description
1 polymer ?
#
loop_
_entity_poly.entity_id
_entity_poly.type
_entity_poly.pdbx_seq_one_letter_code
_entity_poly.pdbx_strand_id
1 'polypeptide(L)'
;IGAGLAMASKIRKTDEVTVFTIGDGGTSHGEFYAGLNYASAFKAPLVGVIQNNQYAISTPTSVQTGAETFAQKAVAFGAPFVQVDGNDFLAVYVAVKEAIDRARKGEGPSLVEAYTYRMGPHTTSDDPSIYRTKEEEQSWDHKDPILRFKAYLINKGFWSEEEDKALIEAVNKEINETFRKVESYGANVDLIEIFEHTYQEMTPQLKEQYETHKAFLKGSE
;
A
#
# COMPACT_ATOMS: atom_id res chain seq x y z
N ILE A 1 13.28 1.22 4.63
CA ILE A 1 12.69 2.30 5.46
C ILE A 1 12.00 1.70 6.69
N GLY A 2 10.99 0.83 6.54
CA GLY A 2 10.23 0.27 7.66
C GLY A 2 11.08 -0.35 8.78
N ALA A 3 12.12 -1.11 8.43
CA ALA A 3 13.05 -1.68 9.40
C ALA A 3 13.81 -0.60 10.21
N GLY A 4 14.18 0.52 9.55
CA GLY A 4 14.81 1.65 10.22
C GLY A 4 13.88 2.35 11.22
N LEU A 5 12.61 2.55 10.85
CA LEU A 5 11.59 3.11 11.74
C LEU A 5 11.35 2.20 12.96
N ALA A 6 11.20 0.90 12.74
CA ALA A 6 11.05 -0.07 13.82
C ALA A 6 12.28 -0.10 14.76
N MET A 7 13.48 0.05 14.21
CA MET A 7 14.69 0.18 15.02
C MET A 7 14.71 1.46 15.85
N ALA A 8 14.22 2.58 15.31
CA ALA A 8 14.11 3.83 16.07
C ALA A 8 13.20 3.66 17.29
N SER A 9 12.02 3.03 17.11
CA SER A 9 11.10 2.72 18.22
C SER A 9 11.77 1.84 19.26
N LYS A 10 12.51 0.79 18.84
CA LYS A 10 13.25 -0.08 19.74
C LYS A 10 14.34 0.67 20.54
N ILE A 11 15.13 1.50 19.87
CA ILE A 11 16.20 2.29 20.52
C ILE A 11 15.59 3.29 21.52
N ARG A 12 14.49 3.93 21.16
CA ARG A 12 13.76 4.87 22.03
C ARG A 12 12.98 4.19 23.16
N LYS A 13 12.85 2.86 23.10
CA LYS A 13 12.08 2.04 24.04
C LYS A 13 10.62 2.44 24.12
N THR A 14 10.03 2.79 22.96
CA THR A 14 8.59 3.04 22.82
C THR A 14 7.87 1.74 22.50
N ASP A 15 6.53 1.70 22.66
CA ASP A 15 5.67 0.57 22.32
C ASP A 15 5.15 0.61 20.88
N GLU A 16 5.65 1.56 20.08
CA GLU A 16 5.32 1.73 18.68
C GLU A 16 5.76 0.53 17.84
N VAL A 17 4.89 0.10 16.95
CA VAL A 17 5.16 -0.94 15.96
C VAL A 17 5.06 -0.34 14.57
N THR A 18 6.05 -0.58 13.75
CA THR A 18 5.99 -0.18 12.35
C THR A 18 5.25 -1.24 11.54
N VAL A 19 4.21 -0.83 10.84
CA VAL A 19 3.53 -1.66 9.84
C VAL A 19 3.85 -1.10 8.46
N PHE A 20 4.27 -1.96 7.53
CA PHE A 20 4.43 -1.59 6.13
C PHE A 20 3.58 -2.51 5.24
N THR A 21 3.12 -1.97 4.13
CA THR A 21 2.43 -2.72 3.09
C THR A 21 3.31 -2.83 1.85
N ILE A 22 3.20 -3.94 1.14
CA ILE A 22 3.93 -4.18 -0.10
C ILE A 22 3.09 -5.09 -1.01
N GLY A 23 3.11 -4.84 -2.32
CA GLY A 23 2.52 -5.77 -3.28
C GLY A 23 3.37 -7.03 -3.47
N ASP A 24 2.78 -8.08 -4.04
CA ASP A 24 3.45 -9.34 -4.36
C ASP A 24 4.74 -9.12 -5.17
N GLY A 25 4.69 -8.33 -6.24
CA GLY A 25 5.87 -8.01 -7.06
C GLY A 25 6.97 -7.27 -6.29
N GLY A 26 6.61 -6.40 -5.36
CA GLY A 26 7.57 -5.67 -4.53
C GLY A 26 8.42 -6.59 -3.64
N THR A 27 7.92 -7.77 -3.30
CA THR A 27 8.65 -8.76 -2.50
C THR A 27 9.83 -9.39 -3.24
N SER A 28 10.02 -9.10 -4.53
CA SER A 28 11.17 -9.58 -5.33
C SER A 28 12.38 -8.64 -5.25
N HIS A 29 12.23 -7.43 -4.68
CA HIS A 29 13.32 -6.50 -4.49
C HIS A 29 14.29 -6.94 -3.37
N GLY A 30 15.59 -6.72 -3.60
CA GLY A 30 16.64 -7.07 -2.62
C GLY A 30 16.48 -6.36 -1.28
N GLU A 31 15.99 -5.12 -1.28
CA GLU A 31 15.73 -4.32 -0.09
C GLU A 31 14.65 -4.92 0.82
N PHE A 32 13.68 -5.66 0.25
CA PHE A 32 12.70 -6.41 1.04
C PHE A 32 13.39 -7.45 1.93
N TYR A 33 14.30 -8.23 1.34
CA TYR A 33 15.04 -9.25 2.07
C TYR A 33 16.03 -8.65 3.06
N ALA A 34 16.80 -7.66 2.64
CA ALA A 34 17.76 -6.99 3.51
C ALA A 34 17.08 -6.34 4.72
N GLY A 35 15.97 -5.63 4.50
CA GLY A 35 15.21 -4.99 5.57
C GLY A 35 14.63 -5.97 6.57
N LEU A 36 14.04 -7.07 6.10
CA LEU A 36 13.48 -8.10 6.97
C LEU A 36 14.56 -8.88 7.73
N ASN A 37 15.67 -9.22 7.09
CA ASN A 37 16.80 -9.85 7.76
C ASN A 37 17.35 -8.97 8.87
N TYR A 38 17.50 -7.67 8.61
CA TYR A 38 17.93 -6.70 9.62
C TYR A 38 16.92 -6.62 10.77
N ALA A 39 15.63 -6.47 10.46
CA ALA A 39 14.59 -6.41 11.48
C ALA A 39 14.53 -7.67 12.34
N SER A 40 14.72 -8.85 11.74
CA SER A 40 14.72 -10.12 12.45
C SER A 40 15.94 -10.26 13.35
N ALA A 41 17.15 -10.02 12.83
CA ALA A 41 18.40 -10.13 13.58
C ALA A 41 18.38 -9.24 14.84
N PHE A 42 17.78 -8.06 14.74
CA PHE A 42 17.66 -7.12 15.85
C PHE A 42 16.33 -7.20 16.61
N LYS A 43 15.44 -8.13 16.26
CA LYS A 43 14.07 -8.22 16.83
C LYS A 43 13.38 -6.85 16.86
N ALA A 44 13.43 -6.13 15.74
CA ALA A 44 12.76 -4.85 15.61
C ALA A 44 11.25 -5.04 15.53
N PRO A 45 10.41 -4.16 16.12
CA PRO A 45 8.96 -4.28 16.12
C PRO A 45 8.39 -3.88 14.74
N LEU A 46 8.41 -4.84 13.79
CA LEU A 46 8.03 -4.66 12.41
C LEU A 46 6.96 -5.69 11.99
N VAL A 47 5.93 -5.23 11.31
CA VAL A 47 4.94 -6.10 10.67
C VAL A 47 4.89 -5.77 9.19
N GLY A 48 5.10 -6.75 8.34
CA GLY A 48 4.91 -6.63 6.89
C GLY A 48 3.58 -7.23 6.47
N VAL A 49 2.79 -6.47 5.71
CA VAL A 49 1.55 -6.94 5.09
C VAL A 49 1.76 -7.01 3.58
N ILE A 50 1.80 -8.21 3.04
CA ILE A 50 1.93 -8.46 1.60
C ILE A 50 0.52 -8.47 1.00
N GLN A 51 0.22 -7.50 0.16
CA GLN A 51 -1.02 -7.45 -0.63
C GLN A 51 -0.84 -8.30 -1.89
N ASN A 52 -1.07 -9.62 -1.76
CA ASN A 52 -0.99 -10.53 -2.89
C ASN A 52 -2.27 -10.46 -3.70
N ASN A 53 -2.29 -9.56 -4.68
CA ASN A 53 -3.42 -9.33 -5.57
C ASN A 53 -3.33 -10.13 -6.88
N GLN A 54 -2.46 -11.14 -6.93
CA GLN A 54 -2.21 -12.13 -7.99
C GLN A 54 -1.41 -11.61 -9.18
N TYR A 55 -1.17 -10.28 -9.30
CA TYR A 55 -0.50 -9.71 -10.45
C TYR A 55 0.45 -8.56 -10.09
N ALA A 56 1.72 -8.68 -10.42
CA ALA A 56 2.66 -7.56 -10.49
C ALA A 56 2.53 -6.91 -11.88
N ILE A 57 1.70 -5.87 -12.00
CA ILE A 57 1.22 -5.31 -13.27
C ILE A 57 0.54 -6.41 -14.10
N SER A 58 1.25 -7.00 -15.07
CA SER A 58 0.80 -8.10 -15.92
C SER A 58 1.40 -9.46 -15.56
N THR A 59 2.36 -9.50 -14.60
CA THR A 59 3.08 -10.71 -14.24
C THR A 59 2.31 -11.51 -13.18
N PRO A 60 1.78 -12.71 -13.48
CA PRO A 60 1.03 -13.51 -12.53
C PRO A 60 1.95 -14.08 -11.44
N THR A 61 1.39 -14.34 -10.25
CA THR A 61 2.15 -14.85 -9.10
C THR A 61 2.86 -16.17 -9.37
N SER A 62 2.34 -16.99 -10.27
CA SER A 62 2.92 -18.29 -10.66
C SER A 62 4.34 -18.19 -11.26
N VAL A 63 4.74 -17.02 -11.77
CA VAL A 63 6.09 -16.78 -12.33
C VAL A 63 6.90 -15.79 -11.50
N GLN A 64 6.38 -15.29 -10.38
CA GLN A 64 7.08 -14.35 -9.50
C GLN A 64 7.92 -15.04 -8.43
N THR A 65 7.49 -16.22 -7.96
CA THR A 65 8.16 -16.94 -6.89
C THR A 65 7.98 -18.44 -7.03
N GLY A 66 8.98 -19.22 -6.63
CA GLY A 66 8.87 -20.67 -6.46
C GLY A 66 8.34 -21.10 -5.09
N ALA A 67 8.10 -20.16 -4.18
CA ALA A 67 7.49 -20.46 -2.89
C ALA A 67 5.97 -20.70 -3.06
N GLU A 68 5.40 -21.56 -2.24
CA GLU A 68 3.97 -21.84 -2.24
C GLU A 68 3.13 -20.61 -1.87
N THR A 69 3.64 -19.80 -0.94
CA THR A 69 3.05 -18.52 -0.54
C THR A 69 4.13 -17.43 -0.45
N PHE A 70 3.76 -16.17 -0.63
CA PHE A 70 4.72 -15.07 -0.45
C PHE A 70 5.13 -14.90 1.02
N ALA A 71 4.24 -15.24 1.96
CA ALA A 71 4.53 -15.20 3.38
C ALA A 71 5.68 -16.16 3.77
N GLN A 72 5.85 -17.29 3.07
CA GLN A 72 6.95 -18.23 3.30
C GLN A 72 8.34 -17.61 3.15
N LYS A 73 8.47 -16.48 2.47
CA LYS A 73 9.74 -15.73 2.40
C LYS A 73 10.27 -15.37 3.79
N ALA A 74 9.40 -15.31 4.81
CA ALA A 74 9.77 -15.08 6.21
C ALA A 74 10.63 -16.20 6.80
N VAL A 75 10.56 -17.42 6.28
CA VAL A 75 11.35 -18.57 6.75
C VAL A 75 12.84 -18.27 6.68
N ALA A 76 13.28 -17.58 5.63
CA ALA A 76 14.69 -17.21 5.45
C ALA A 76 15.22 -16.31 6.58
N PHE A 77 14.34 -15.64 7.31
CA PHE A 77 14.68 -14.71 8.40
C PHE A 77 14.32 -15.24 9.78
N GLY A 78 13.78 -16.47 9.86
CA GLY A 78 13.28 -17.02 11.11
C GLY A 78 12.11 -16.26 11.71
N ALA A 79 11.37 -15.50 10.89
CA ALA A 79 10.22 -14.72 11.32
C ALA A 79 8.91 -15.52 11.13
N PRO A 80 7.93 -15.40 12.04
CA PRO A 80 6.61 -15.99 11.86
C PRO A 80 5.86 -15.35 10.71
N PHE A 81 5.01 -16.16 10.08
CA PHE A 81 4.21 -15.73 8.95
C PHE A 81 2.85 -16.42 8.92
N VAL A 82 1.92 -15.79 8.22
CA VAL A 82 0.58 -16.35 7.97
C VAL A 82 0.07 -15.83 6.62
N GLN A 83 -0.65 -16.66 5.89
CA GLN A 83 -1.48 -16.26 4.77
C GLN A 83 -2.95 -16.27 5.22
N VAL A 84 -3.69 -15.23 4.90
CA VAL A 84 -5.11 -15.08 5.22
C VAL A 84 -5.91 -14.71 3.99
N ASP A 85 -7.22 -14.94 4.03
CA ASP A 85 -8.16 -14.38 3.05
C ASP A 85 -8.12 -12.84 3.14
N GLY A 86 -7.46 -12.20 2.17
CA GLY A 86 -7.33 -10.75 2.10
C GLY A 86 -8.65 -10.02 1.83
N ASN A 87 -9.68 -10.77 1.42
CA ASN A 87 -11.05 -10.26 1.21
C ASN A 87 -11.96 -10.51 2.43
N ASP A 88 -11.41 -10.99 3.55
CA ASP A 88 -12.10 -11.04 4.83
C ASP A 88 -11.47 -10.02 5.80
N PHE A 89 -12.18 -8.91 6.03
CA PHE A 89 -11.71 -7.83 6.89
C PHE A 89 -11.34 -8.31 8.30
N LEU A 90 -12.14 -9.21 8.87
CA LEU A 90 -11.92 -9.70 10.25
C LEU A 90 -10.73 -10.66 10.32
N ALA A 91 -10.54 -11.50 9.30
CA ALA A 91 -9.38 -12.37 9.22
C ALA A 91 -8.07 -11.57 9.14
N VAL A 92 -8.03 -10.54 8.27
CA VAL A 92 -6.88 -9.63 8.16
C VAL A 92 -6.65 -8.87 9.47
N TYR A 93 -7.72 -8.35 10.10
CA TYR A 93 -7.62 -7.65 11.38
C TYR A 93 -6.99 -8.53 12.46
N VAL A 94 -7.47 -9.76 12.64
CA VAL A 94 -6.95 -10.69 13.66
C VAL A 94 -5.48 -11.01 13.40
N ALA A 95 -5.12 -11.37 12.17
CA ALA A 95 -3.75 -11.73 11.82
C ALA A 95 -2.76 -10.57 12.02
N VAL A 96 -3.13 -9.37 11.58
CA VAL A 96 -2.29 -8.18 11.74
C VAL A 96 -2.20 -7.78 13.22
N LYS A 97 -3.32 -7.86 13.96
CA LYS A 97 -3.32 -7.56 15.40
C LYS A 97 -2.40 -8.50 16.18
N GLU A 98 -2.46 -9.81 15.93
CA GLU A 98 -1.58 -10.80 16.56
C GLU A 98 -0.10 -10.52 16.23
N ALA A 99 0.20 -10.17 14.98
CA ALA A 99 1.55 -9.81 14.56
C ALA A 99 2.06 -8.55 15.30
N ILE A 100 1.20 -7.52 15.44
CA ILE A 100 1.51 -6.30 16.19
C ILE A 100 1.74 -6.60 17.67
N ASP A 101 0.87 -7.40 18.29
CA ASP A 101 0.99 -7.76 19.70
C ASP A 101 2.30 -8.54 19.99
N ARG A 102 2.72 -9.42 19.06
CA ARG A 102 4.01 -10.11 19.11
C ARG A 102 5.20 -9.14 19.00
N ALA A 103 5.13 -8.22 18.05
CA ALA A 103 6.16 -7.22 17.84
C ALA A 103 6.35 -6.32 19.08
N ARG A 104 5.26 -5.89 19.73
CA ARG A 104 5.29 -5.13 21.00
C ARG A 104 5.94 -5.90 22.14
N LYS A 105 5.78 -7.22 22.17
CA LYS A 105 6.45 -8.08 23.17
C LYS A 105 7.95 -8.27 22.89
N GLY A 106 8.50 -7.67 21.82
CA GLY A 106 9.90 -7.80 21.45
C GLY A 106 10.25 -9.14 20.78
N GLU A 107 9.26 -9.85 20.25
CA GLU A 107 9.46 -11.13 19.57
C GLU A 107 10.03 -10.97 18.14
N GLY A 108 10.11 -9.74 17.63
CA GLY A 108 10.67 -9.43 16.33
C GLY A 108 9.59 -9.25 15.25
N PRO A 109 9.99 -9.25 13.94
CA PRO A 109 9.07 -9.00 12.84
C PRO A 109 8.16 -10.20 12.56
N SER A 110 7.06 -9.92 11.84
CA SER A 110 6.16 -10.93 11.29
C SER A 110 5.75 -10.55 9.87
N LEU A 111 5.42 -11.54 9.02
CA LEU A 111 4.79 -11.33 7.72
C LEU A 111 3.36 -11.85 7.71
N VAL A 112 2.45 -11.02 7.21
CA VAL A 112 1.05 -11.39 6.93
C VAL A 112 0.84 -11.25 5.43
N GLU A 113 0.45 -12.31 4.75
CA GLU A 113 0.03 -12.26 3.36
C GLU A 113 -1.48 -12.20 3.28
N ALA A 114 -2.00 -11.10 2.79
CA ALA A 114 -3.41 -10.95 2.44
C ALA A 114 -3.60 -11.41 0.99
N TYR A 115 -4.14 -12.62 0.84
CA TYR A 115 -4.44 -13.22 -0.46
C TYR A 115 -5.72 -12.60 -1.01
N THR A 116 -5.61 -11.80 -2.05
CA THR A 116 -6.70 -11.03 -2.64
C THR A 116 -6.62 -11.02 -4.16
N TYR A 117 -7.37 -10.16 -4.81
CA TYR A 117 -7.37 -10.02 -6.26
C TYR A 117 -7.55 -8.55 -6.67
N ARG A 118 -6.81 -8.12 -7.69
CA ARG A 118 -6.97 -6.78 -8.26
C ARG A 118 -8.09 -6.79 -9.30
N MET A 119 -9.28 -6.28 -8.95
CA MET A 119 -10.45 -6.24 -9.84
C MET A 119 -10.29 -5.30 -11.03
N GLY A 120 -9.65 -4.16 -10.84
CA GLY A 120 -9.44 -3.16 -11.90
C GLY A 120 -8.10 -3.28 -12.61
N PRO A 121 -7.85 -2.44 -13.63
CA PRO A 121 -6.54 -2.29 -14.25
C PRO A 121 -5.49 -1.78 -13.25
N HIS A 122 -4.21 -2.00 -13.54
CA HIS A 122 -3.12 -1.51 -12.69
C HIS A 122 -2.96 0.01 -12.75
N THR A 123 -3.11 0.56 -13.93
CA THR A 123 -3.06 2.02 -14.20
C THR A 123 -4.13 2.40 -15.22
N THR A 124 -4.31 3.69 -15.45
CA THR A 124 -5.25 4.20 -16.45
C THR A 124 -4.93 3.80 -17.89
N SER A 125 -3.67 3.42 -18.16
CA SER A 125 -3.19 2.97 -19.47
C SER A 125 -3.05 1.45 -19.60
N ASP A 126 -3.37 0.69 -18.54
CA ASP A 126 -3.27 -0.77 -18.52
C ASP A 126 -4.50 -1.41 -19.18
N ASP A 127 -4.27 -2.41 -20.02
CA ASP A 127 -5.32 -3.27 -20.57
C ASP A 127 -5.18 -4.69 -19.99
N PRO A 128 -5.96 -5.01 -18.95
CA PRO A 128 -5.86 -6.32 -18.31
C PRO A 128 -6.33 -7.48 -19.20
N SER A 129 -7.07 -7.24 -20.28
CA SER A 129 -7.53 -8.29 -21.19
C SER A 129 -6.40 -9.04 -21.90
N ILE A 130 -5.20 -8.47 -21.91
CA ILE A 130 -4.01 -9.06 -22.53
C ILE A 130 -3.43 -10.21 -21.68
N TYR A 131 -3.60 -10.17 -20.35
CA TYR A 131 -2.94 -11.11 -19.44
C TYR A 131 -3.87 -11.86 -18.49
N ARG A 132 -5.19 -11.53 -18.43
CA ARG A 132 -6.19 -12.25 -17.64
C ARG A 132 -7.54 -12.25 -18.33
N THR A 133 -8.40 -13.20 -17.98
CA THR A 133 -9.73 -13.36 -18.58
C THR A 133 -10.83 -12.70 -17.75
N LYS A 134 -11.96 -12.40 -18.38
CA LYS A 134 -13.14 -11.89 -17.67
C LYS A 134 -13.74 -12.92 -16.71
N GLU A 135 -13.67 -14.21 -17.06
CA GLU A 135 -14.13 -15.31 -16.22
C GLU A 135 -13.32 -15.38 -14.93
N GLU A 136 -11.99 -15.13 -15.00
CA GLU A 136 -11.14 -15.03 -13.82
C GLU A 136 -11.58 -13.86 -12.93
N GLU A 137 -11.76 -12.66 -13.48
CA GLU A 137 -12.25 -11.49 -12.73
C GLU A 137 -13.61 -11.76 -12.07
N GLN A 138 -14.57 -12.27 -12.82
CA GLN A 138 -15.93 -12.57 -12.33
C GLN A 138 -15.94 -13.61 -11.20
N SER A 139 -14.95 -14.51 -11.18
CA SER A 139 -14.83 -15.51 -10.11
C SER A 139 -14.54 -14.87 -8.74
N TRP A 140 -14.11 -13.59 -8.72
CA TRP A 140 -13.80 -12.83 -7.52
C TRP A 140 -14.90 -11.83 -7.12
N ASP A 141 -15.89 -11.53 -7.97
CA ASP A 141 -16.94 -10.53 -7.70
C ASP A 141 -17.65 -10.78 -6.35
N HIS A 142 -18.00 -12.04 -6.07
CA HIS A 142 -18.68 -12.41 -4.83
C HIS A 142 -17.77 -12.36 -3.58
N LYS A 143 -16.47 -12.14 -3.77
CA LYS A 143 -15.46 -12.04 -2.71
C LYS A 143 -15.10 -10.60 -2.39
N ASP A 144 -15.79 -9.60 -2.96
CA ASP A 144 -15.52 -8.20 -2.65
C ASP A 144 -15.54 -7.95 -1.13
N PRO A 145 -14.45 -7.43 -0.54
CA PRO A 145 -14.34 -7.31 0.91
C PRO A 145 -15.33 -6.32 1.51
N ILE A 146 -15.70 -5.28 0.77
CA ILE A 146 -16.66 -4.26 1.23
C ILE A 146 -18.06 -4.87 1.27
N LEU A 147 -18.48 -5.56 0.20
CA LEU A 147 -19.78 -6.21 0.15
C LEU A 147 -19.91 -7.31 1.20
N ARG A 148 -18.86 -8.12 1.39
CA ARG A 148 -18.84 -9.17 2.41
C ARG A 148 -18.96 -8.60 3.82
N PHE A 149 -18.20 -7.56 4.13
CA PHE A 149 -18.21 -6.96 5.46
C PHE A 149 -19.51 -6.21 5.73
N LYS A 150 -20.06 -5.49 4.73
CA LYS A 150 -21.39 -4.89 4.80
C LYS A 150 -22.46 -5.92 5.13
N ALA A 151 -22.49 -7.03 4.38
CA ALA A 151 -23.45 -8.12 4.63
C ALA A 151 -23.31 -8.69 6.06
N TYR A 152 -22.09 -8.88 6.53
CA TYR A 152 -21.83 -9.31 7.90
C TYR A 152 -22.40 -8.34 8.92
N LEU A 153 -22.15 -7.03 8.78
CA LEU A 153 -22.63 -6.01 9.72
C LEU A 153 -24.17 -5.93 9.74
N ILE A 154 -24.81 -5.99 8.58
CA ILE A 154 -26.26 -6.01 8.46
C ILE A 154 -26.85 -7.26 9.16
N ASN A 155 -26.29 -8.43 8.89
CA ASN A 155 -26.72 -9.68 9.52
C ASN A 155 -26.55 -9.68 11.05
N LYS A 156 -25.60 -8.90 11.57
CA LYS A 156 -25.41 -8.71 13.03
C LYS A 156 -26.25 -7.57 13.61
N GLY A 157 -26.97 -6.83 12.80
CA GLY A 157 -27.76 -5.68 13.24
C GLY A 157 -26.93 -4.46 13.62
N PHE A 158 -25.70 -4.35 13.15
CA PHE A 158 -24.79 -3.23 13.39
C PHE A 158 -24.81 -2.19 12.26
N TRP A 159 -25.49 -2.49 11.16
CA TRP A 159 -25.57 -1.65 9.95
C TRP A 159 -26.89 -1.88 9.23
N SER A 160 -27.33 -0.91 8.43
CA SER A 160 -28.53 -1.00 7.60
C SER A 160 -28.27 -0.50 6.18
N GLU A 161 -29.14 -0.81 5.24
CA GLU A 161 -29.09 -0.28 3.87
C GLU A 161 -29.31 1.23 3.82
N GLU A 162 -30.08 1.78 4.75
CA GLU A 162 -30.34 3.20 4.87
C GLU A 162 -29.09 3.95 5.33
N GLU A 163 -28.36 3.42 6.33
CA GLU A 163 -27.09 3.98 6.80
C GLU A 163 -26.02 3.91 5.70
N ASP A 164 -25.97 2.82 4.92
CA ASP A 164 -25.04 2.67 3.82
C ASP A 164 -25.26 3.73 2.72
N LYS A 165 -26.52 3.94 2.33
CA LYS A 165 -26.88 4.99 1.37
C LYS A 165 -26.51 6.38 1.88
N ALA A 166 -26.82 6.68 3.12
CA ALA A 166 -26.47 7.97 3.73
C ALA A 166 -24.95 8.19 3.78
N LEU A 167 -24.18 7.14 4.09
CA LEU A 167 -22.70 7.19 4.07
C LEU A 167 -22.18 7.48 2.66
N ILE A 168 -22.68 6.75 1.65
CA ILE A 168 -22.26 6.95 0.24
C ILE A 168 -22.55 8.37 -0.21
N GLU A 169 -23.72 8.92 0.11
CA GLU A 169 -24.09 10.31 -0.23
C GLU A 169 -23.16 11.32 0.44
N ALA A 170 -22.89 11.13 1.76
CA ALA A 170 -22.00 12.01 2.51
C ALA A 170 -20.58 11.99 1.98
N VAL A 171 -20.02 10.80 1.71
CA VAL A 171 -18.67 10.62 1.16
C VAL A 171 -18.55 11.22 -0.24
N ASN A 172 -19.53 10.97 -1.13
CA ASN A 172 -19.51 11.56 -2.46
C ASN A 172 -19.56 13.10 -2.43
N LYS A 173 -20.34 13.66 -1.51
CA LYS A 173 -20.37 15.12 -1.30
C LYS A 173 -19.00 15.64 -0.86
N GLU A 174 -18.40 15.03 0.14
CA GLU A 174 -17.07 15.42 0.66
C GLU A 174 -15.97 15.32 -0.41
N ILE A 175 -15.97 14.23 -1.20
CA ILE A 175 -15.02 14.05 -2.32
C ILE A 175 -15.19 15.17 -3.34
N ASN A 176 -16.43 15.47 -3.76
CA ASN A 176 -16.69 16.50 -4.76
C ASN A 176 -16.32 17.91 -4.26
N GLU A 177 -16.59 18.22 -3.00
CA GLU A 177 -16.20 19.50 -2.38
C GLU A 177 -14.67 19.62 -2.30
N THR A 178 -13.98 18.55 -1.88
CA THR A 178 -12.52 18.49 -1.82
C THR A 178 -11.90 18.63 -3.20
N PHE A 179 -12.45 17.93 -4.21
CA PHE A 179 -11.98 18.03 -5.58
C PHE A 179 -12.07 19.46 -6.12
N ARG A 180 -13.23 20.13 -5.94
CA ARG A 180 -13.42 21.53 -6.32
C ARG A 180 -12.45 22.47 -5.61
N LYS A 181 -12.19 22.21 -4.33
CA LYS A 181 -11.20 22.97 -3.55
C LYS A 181 -9.80 22.82 -4.15
N VAL A 182 -9.38 21.60 -4.50
CA VAL A 182 -8.10 21.35 -5.15
C VAL A 182 -8.01 22.01 -6.53
N GLU A 183 -9.09 21.92 -7.34
CA GLU A 183 -9.16 22.64 -8.62
C GLU A 183 -9.00 24.15 -8.44
N SER A 184 -9.55 24.72 -7.34
CA SER A 184 -9.45 26.15 -7.07
C SER A 184 -8.03 26.64 -6.73
N TYR A 185 -7.12 25.74 -6.37
CA TYR A 185 -5.70 26.10 -6.19
C TYR A 185 -5.06 26.53 -7.52
N GLY A 186 -5.67 26.13 -8.63
CA GLY A 186 -5.29 26.54 -9.98
C GLY A 186 -3.94 26.02 -10.43
N ALA A 187 -3.63 26.32 -11.68
CA ALA A 187 -2.31 26.03 -12.26
C ALA A 187 -1.26 27.12 -11.94
N ASN A 188 -1.59 28.07 -11.08
CA ASN A 188 -0.69 29.17 -10.71
C ASN A 188 0.33 28.72 -9.66
N VAL A 189 1.07 27.67 -9.98
CA VAL A 189 2.27 27.31 -9.24
C VAL A 189 3.37 28.27 -9.69
N ASP A 190 4.03 28.94 -8.76
CA ASP A 190 5.20 29.76 -9.12
C ASP A 190 6.24 28.82 -9.76
N LEU A 191 6.73 29.22 -10.93
CA LEU A 191 7.71 28.43 -11.66
C LEU A 191 8.90 27.99 -10.82
N ILE A 192 9.31 28.81 -9.87
CA ILE A 192 10.45 28.53 -9.01
C ILE A 192 10.24 27.31 -8.13
N GLU A 193 9.00 26.99 -7.74
CA GLU A 193 8.67 25.85 -6.89
C GLU A 193 9.08 24.51 -7.51
N ILE A 194 9.12 24.42 -8.85
CA ILE A 194 9.57 23.22 -9.56
C ILE A 194 11.05 22.92 -9.29
N PHE A 195 11.83 23.96 -8.97
CA PHE A 195 13.30 23.87 -8.90
C PHE A 195 13.84 24.00 -7.46
N GLU A 196 13.17 24.74 -6.57
CA GLU A 196 13.72 25.09 -5.26
C GLU A 196 13.65 23.99 -4.20
N HIS A 197 12.76 23.00 -4.36
CA HIS A 197 12.54 21.95 -3.35
C HIS A 197 13.43 20.70 -3.49
N THR A 198 14.33 20.68 -4.49
CA THR A 198 15.21 19.52 -4.73
C THR A 198 16.37 19.46 -3.72
N TYR A 199 16.93 20.61 -3.36
CA TYR A 199 18.04 20.77 -2.42
C TYR A 199 17.78 21.95 -1.48
N GLN A 200 18.52 22.02 -0.38
CA GLN A 200 18.45 23.17 0.55
C GLN A 200 18.74 24.52 -0.16
N GLU A 201 19.66 24.50 -1.12
CA GLU A 201 19.94 25.61 -2.02
C GLU A 201 19.99 25.07 -3.45
N MET A 202 19.45 25.84 -4.42
CA MET A 202 19.53 25.44 -5.83
C MET A 202 20.99 25.34 -6.28
N THR A 203 21.31 24.19 -6.88
CA THR A 203 22.62 24.00 -7.55
C THR A 203 22.76 24.94 -8.75
N PRO A 204 24.00 25.21 -9.23
CA PRO A 204 24.18 25.97 -10.46
C PRO A 204 23.39 25.44 -11.66
N GLN A 205 23.32 24.12 -11.81
CA GLN A 205 22.56 23.47 -12.88
C GLN A 205 21.04 23.73 -12.76
N LEU A 206 20.48 23.66 -11.57
CA LEU A 206 19.06 23.96 -11.35
C LEU A 206 18.75 25.44 -11.62
N LYS A 207 19.66 26.34 -11.27
CA LYS A 207 19.52 27.78 -11.57
C LYS A 207 19.51 28.02 -13.08
N GLU A 208 20.42 27.39 -13.81
CA GLU A 208 20.48 27.47 -15.26
C GLU A 208 19.19 26.93 -15.91
N GLN A 209 18.71 25.76 -15.46
CA GLN A 209 17.45 25.18 -15.94
C GLN A 209 16.25 26.07 -15.65
N TYR A 210 16.17 26.65 -14.45
CA TYR A 210 15.12 27.61 -14.08
C TYR A 210 15.11 28.83 -15.01
N GLU A 211 16.26 29.49 -15.22
CA GLU A 211 16.34 30.68 -16.09
C GLU A 211 16.02 30.33 -17.57
N THR A 212 16.47 29.16 -18.03
CA THR A 212 16.15 28.67 -19.39
C THR A 212 14.65 28.46 -19.55
N HIS A 213 14.00 27.80 -18.59
CA HIS A 213 12.56 27.54 -18.66
C HIS A 213 11.73 28.82 -18.51
N LYS A 214 12.16 29.73 -17.66
CA LYS A 214 11.56 31.07 -17.50
C LYS A 214 11.62 31.89 -18.78
N ALA A 215 12.74 31.82 -19.50
CA ALA A 215 12.89 32.50 -20.78
C ALA A 215 12.00 31.87 -21.85
N PHE A 216 11.87 30.54 -21.88
CA PHE A 216 10.99 29.83 -22.79
C PHE A 216 9.52 30.24 -22.61
N LEU A 217 9.03 30.32 -21.38
CA LEU A 217 7.64 30.73 -21.12
C LEU A 217 7.37 32.17 -21.56
N LYS A 218 8.30 33.09 -21.36
CA LYS A 218 8.17 34.50 -21.81
C LYS A 218 8.22 34.66 -23.34
N GLY A 219 8.85 33.74 -24.04
CA GLY A 219 8.89 33.75 -25.50
C GLY A 219 7.72 33.03 -26.18
N SER A 220 6.83 32.43 -25.37
CA SER A 220 5.64 31.71 -25.85
C SER A 220 4.34 32.52 -25.67
N GLU A 221 4.42 33.71 -25.07
CA GLU A 221 3.38 34.74 -25.01
C GLU A 221 3.51 35.70 -26.21
#